data_f1b13a473cd5d9deac9864e292bc5895
#
_entry.id   f1b13a473cd5d9deac9864e292bc5895
#
_cell.length_a   1.000
_cell.length_b   1.000
_cell.length_c   1.000
_cell.angle_alpha   90.00
_cell.angle_beta   90.00
_cell.angle_gamma   90.00
#
_symmetry.space_group_name_H-M   'P 1'
#
loop_
_entity.id
_entity.type
_entity.pdbx_description
1 polymer ?
#
loop_
_entity_poly.entity_id
_entity_poly.type
_entity_poly.pdbx_seq_one_letter_code
_entity_poly.pdbx_strand_id
1 'polypeptide(L)'
;GFSTSTTSGSMIIRTLNAGIAGVSGELMLSTGTTSTGASGDISIGTGTASAGDGGDISIVVGDGNVLDGGHIYLYAGKSNADGTKDATGGSISMISGFGTESTSGTIIIRTLNAGVKGVSGELVFSTGTTTCGASGSISIGTGTTTGLGESGDIHMHVGKTTENHGGEIWLEAGTTIPNKNGGIFNIQAGSSTGTSS
;
A
#
# COMPACT_ATOMS: atom_id res chain seq x y z
N GLY A 1 -25.11 -19.62 9.50
CA GLY A 1 -26.07 -19.92 10.59
C GLY A 1 -25.78 -19.08 11.81
N PHE A 2 -26.78 -18.87 12.66
CA PHE A 2 -26.66 -18.19 13.94
C PHE A 2 -26.51 -19.21 15.06
N SER A 3 -25.61 -18.97 16.01
CA SER A 3 -25.46 -19.81 17.22
C SER A 3 -25.28 -18.91 18.44
N THR A 4 -25.89 -19.33 19.57
CA THR A 4 -25.81 -18.62 20.85
C THR A 4 -24.73 -19.16 21.78
N SER A 5 -24.20 -20.35 21.52
CA SER A 5 -23.27 -21.05 22.43
C SER A 5 -22.13 -21.80 21.75
N THR A 6 -22.11 -21.86 20.42
CA THR A 6 -21.08 -22.55 19.63
C THR A 6 -20.74 -21.76 18.38
N THR A 7 -19.92 -22.32 17.50
CA THR A 7 -19.55 -21.68 16.22
C THR A 7 -20.73 -21.61 15.27
N SER A 8 -20.87 -20.49 14.54
CA SER A 8 -21.81 -20.34 13.43
C SER A 8 -21.32 -21.11 12.19
N GLY A 9 -22.23 -21.33 11.22
CA GLY A 9 -21.89 -22.01 9.97
C GLY A 9 -21.03 -21.18 9.02
N SER A 10 -20.43 -21.85 8.04
CA SER A 10 -19.66 -21.23 6.96
C SER A 10 -20.53 -20.92 5.74
N MET A 11 -20.15 -19.91 4.99
CA MET A 11 -20.64 -19.64 3.62
C MET A 11 -19.44 -19.77 2.66
N ILE A 12 -19.57 -20.58 1.61
CA ILE A 12 -18.54 -20.79 0.60
C ILE A 12 -19.12 -20.44 -0.77
N ILE A 13 -18.52 -19.47 -1.45
CA ILE A 13 -18.85 -19.08 -2.83
C ILE A 13 -17.61 -19.35 -3.68
N ARG A 14 -17.71 -20.25 -4.66
CA ARG A 14 -16.59 -20.64 -5.53
C ARG A 14 -17.08 -21.15 -6.88
N THR A 15 -16.25 -20.98 -7.90
CA THR A 15 -16.36 -21.74 -9.15
C THR A 15 -15.73 -23.14 -8.98
N LEU A 16 -16.14 -24.09 -9.77
CA LEU A 16 -15.57 -25.44 -9.75
C LEU A 16 -14.24 -25.48 -10.53
N ASN A 17 -13.45 -26.51 -10.27
CA ASN A 17 -12.23 -26.77 -11.01
C ASN A 17 -12.54 -27.08 -12.48
N ALA A 18 -11.71 -26.60 -13.40
CA ALA A 18 -11.71 -27.07 -14.76
C ALA A 18 -11.21 -28.51 -14.86
N GLY A 19 -11.55 -29.21 -15.95
CA GLY A 19 -11.01 -30.52 -16.25
C GLY A 19 -9.53 -30.49 -16.66
N ILE A 20 -9.06 -31.57 -17.27
CA ILE A 20 -7.63 -31.77 -17.65
C ILE A 20 -7.12 -30.68 -18.60
N ALA A 21 -7.98 -30.13 -19.45
CA ALA A 21 -7.68 -29.02 -20.35
C ALA A 21 -8.81 -28.00 -20.29
N GLY A 22 -8.53 -26.81 -19.83
CA GLY A 22 -9.53 -25.74 -19.74
C GLY A 22 -9.20 -24.71 -18.67
N VAL A 23 -9.99 -23.66 -18.64
CA VAL A 23 -9.90 -22.57 -17.65
C VAL A 23 -11.05 -22.71 -16.67
N SER A 24 -10.79 -22.53 -15.36
CA SER A 24 -11.84 -22.49 -14.34
C SER A 24 -12.75 -21.27 -14.54
N GLY A 25 -13.97 -21.34 -13.96
CA GLY A 25 -14.90 -20.22 -14.07
C GLY A 25 -14.45 -18.96 -13.33
N GLU A 26 -15.01 -17.84 -13.74
CA GLU A 26 -14.81 -16.53 -13.11
C GLU A 26 -15.83 -16.32 -11.97
N LEU A 27 -15.44 -15.60 -10.93
CA LEU A 27 -16.33 -15.05 -9.90
C LEU A 27 -16.25 -13.53 -9.96
N MET A 28 -17.36 -12.87 -10.32
CA MET A 28 -17.46 -11.41 -10.37
C MET A 28 -18.39 -10.87 -9.31
N LEU A 29 -17.93 -9.94 -8.51
CA LEU A 29 -18.70 -9.18 -7.53
C LEU A 29 -18.66 -7.70 -7.92
N SER A 30 -19.79 -7.13 -8.35
CA SER A 30 -19.87 -5.74 -8.80
C SER A 30 -21.21 -5.11 -8.43
N THR A 31 -21.21 -3.80 -8.25
CA THR A 31 -22.44 -3.00 -8.17
C THR A 31 -22.84 -2.48 -9.54
N GLY A 32 -24.11 -2.10 -9.69
CA GLY A 32 -24.64 -1.56 -10.94
C GLY A 32 -24.15 -0.14 -11.24
N THR A 33 -24.30 0.28 -12.49
CA THR A 33 -24.06 1.65 -12.95
C THR A 33 -25.31 2.51 -12.76
N THR A 34 -25.12 3.82 -12.63
CA THR A 34 -26.21 4.80 -12.59
C THR A 34 -25.92 5.94 -13.55
N SER A 35 -26.96 6.56 -14.09
CA SER A 35 -26.85 7.73 -14.98
C SER A 35 -26.95 9.06 -14.25
N THR A 36 -27.60 9.13 -13.08
CA THR A 36 -27.93 10.38 -12.39
C THR A 36 -27.77 10.31 -10.86
N GLY A 37 -27.00 9.42 -10.34
CA GLY A 37 -26.79 9.30 -8.89
C GLY A 37 -25.50 8.60 -8.56
N ALA A 38 -25.28 8.24 -7.31
CA ALA A 38 -24.15 7.42 -6.89
C ALA A 38 -24.38 5.94 -7.20
N SER A 39 -23.36 5.20 -7.60
CA SER A 39 -23.41 3.74 -7.63
C SER A 39 -23.37 3.17 -6.20
N GLY A 40 -23.75 1.90 -6.03
CA GLY A 40 -23.67 1.23 -4.73
C GLY A 40 -22.23 0.90 -4.33
N ASP A 41 -22.05 0.52 -3.07
CA ASP A 41 -20.77 0.14 -2.48
C ASP A 41 -20.61 -1.38 -2.39
N ILE A 42 -19.36 -1.86 -2.38
CA ILE A 42 -18.99 -3.21 -1.95
C ILE A 42 -18.20 -3.07 -0.66
N SER A 43 -18.68 -3.71 0.43
CA SER A 43 -18.00 -3.74 1.73
C SER A 43 -17.60 -5.16 2.10
N ILE A 44 -16.33 -5.38 2.42
CA ILE A 44 -15.78 -6.65 2.87
C ILE A 44 -15.12 -6.40 4.22
N GLY A 45 -15.60 -7.04 5.27
CA GLY A 45 -15.10 -6.85 6.62
C GLY A 45 -15.34 -8.07 7.50
N THR A 46 -14.54 -8.22 8.55
CA THR A 46 -14.75 -9.18 9.63
C THR A 46 -15.48 -8.51 10.78
N GLY A 47 -16.19 -9.31 11.58
CA GLY A 47 -16.88 -8.82 12.78
C GLY A 47 -15.90 -8.53 13.92
N THR A 48 -16.38 -7.77 14.91
CA THR A 48 -15.63 -7.51 16.15
C THR A 48 -15.74 -8.71 17.11
N ALA A 49 -14.67 -9.01 17.82
CA ALA A 49 -14.65 -9.95 18.93
C ALA A 49 -14.51 -9.14 20.25
N SER A 50 -15.38 -9.44 21.24
CA SER A 50 -15.35 -8.78 22.53
C SER A 50 -14.43 -9.44 23.56
N ALA A 51 -14.07 -10.71 23.35
CA ALA A 51 -13.25 -11.50 24.26
C ALA A 51 -12.29 -12.48 23.54
N GLY A 52 -11.89 -12.15 22.31
CA GLY A 52 -10.98 -12.96 21.51
C GLY A 52 -10.39 -12.14 20.38
N ASP A 53 -9.63 -12.79 19.51
CA ASP A 53 -9.02 -12.14 18.35
C ASP A 53 -10.06 -11.80 17.27
N GLY A 54 -9.86 -10.72 16.53
CA GLY A 54 -10.63 -10.40 15.34
C GLY A 54 -10.36 -11.42 14.21
N GLY A 55 -11.31 -11.54 13.28
CA GLY A 55 -11.10 -12.38 12.10
C GLY A 55 -10.17 -11.73 11.07
N ASP A 56 -9.58 -12.54 10.18
CA ASP A 56 -8.68 -12.11 9.12
C ASP A 56 -9.41 -11.95 7.77
N ILE A 57 -8.90 -11.07 6.92
CA ILE A 57 -9.20 -11.03 5.49
C ILE A 57 -7.92 -11.42 4.74
N SER A 58 -7.98 -12.50 3.94
CA SER A 58 -6.87 -12.98 3.12
C SER A 58 -7.22 -12.87 1.64
N ILE A 59 -6.37 -12.15 0.88
CA ILE A 59 -6.46 -12.04 -0.58
C ILE A 59 -5.20 -12.65 -1.18
N VAL A 60 -5.35 -13.80 -1.84
CA VAL A 60 -4.23 -14.57 -2.39
C VAL A 60 -4.51 -14.89 -3.86
N VAL A 61 -3.52 -14.73 -4.70
CA VAL A 61 -3.55 -15.13 -6.11
C VAL A 61 -2.75 -16.42 -6.27
N GLY A 62 -3.26 -17.33 -7.09
CA GLY A 62 -2.62 -18.64 -7.33
C GLY A 62 -1.30 -18.53 -8.09
N ASP A 63 -0.44 -19.51 -7.86
CA ASP A 63 0.87 -19.64 -8.52
C ASP A 63 0.71 -20.10 -9.97
N GLY A 64 1.60 -19.63 -10.86
CA GLY A 64 1.81 -20.19 -12.19
C GLY A 64 2.97 -21.19 -12.16
N ASN A 65 2.73 -22.45 -12.55
CA ASN A 65 3.77 -23.48 -12.51
C ASN A 65 4.69 -23.48 -13.76
N VAL A 66 4.22 -22.96 -14.88
CA VAL A 66 4.94 -22.97 -16.18
C VAL A 66 5.08 -21.59 -16.77
N LEU A 67 4.14 -20.71 -16.48
CA LEU A 67 4.06 -19.32 -16.95
C LEU A 67 3.95 -18.37 -15.74
N ASP A 68 3.66 -17.11 -16.02
CA ASP A 68 3.58 -16.06 -15.01
C ASP A 68 2.50 -16.34 -13.94
N GLY A 69 2.74 -15.91 -12.72
CA GLY A 69 1.74 -15.88 -11.65
C GLY A 69 0.66 -14.84 -11.96
N GLY A 70 -0.49 -14.97 -11.30
CA GLY A 70 -1.56 -13.97 -11.42
C GLY A 70 -1.23 -12.65 -10.71
N HIS A 71 -2.02 -11.61 -10.93
CA HIS A 71 -1.81 -10.25 -10.43
C HIS A 71 -2.93 -9.81 -9.49
N ILE A 72 -2.61 -8.91 -8.56
CA ILE A 72 -3.59 -8.12 -7.79
C ILE A 72 -3.52 -6.68 -8.28
N TYR A 73 -4.63 -6.11 -8.73
CA TYR A 73 -4.77 -4.72 -9.12
C TYR A 73 -5.69 -3.98 -8.15
N LEU A 74 -5.21 -2.87 -7.58
CA LEU A 74 -5.95 -2.00 -6.69
C LEU A 74 -5.98 -0.59 -7.30
N TYR A 75 -7.13 -0.16 -7.81
CA TYR A 75 -7.31 1.16 -8.42
C TYR A 75 -8.43 1.93 -7.73
N ALA A 76 -8.15 3.16 -7.34
CA ALA A 76 -9.19 4.11 -6.96
C ALA A 76 -9.89 4.70 -8.18
N GLY A 77 -11.12 5.15 -8.02
CA GLY A 77 -11.92 5.71 -9.10
C GLY A 77 -11.36 7.03 -9.64
N LYS A 78 -11.44 7.21 -10.96
CA LYS A 78 -11.10 8.47 -11.63
C LYS A 78 -12.27 9.45 -11.54
N SER A 79 -12.00 10.73 -11.34
CA SER A 79 -12.96 11.81 -11.59
C SER A 79 -12.87 12.27 -13.05
N ASN A 80 -14.01 12.38 -13.72
CA ASN A 80 -14.14 12.93 -15.08
C ASN A 80 -14.87 14.30 -15.07
N ALA A 81 -14.77 15.06 -13.96
CA ALA A 81 -15.34 16.40 -13.92
C ALA A 81 -14.79 17.28 -15.05
N ASP A 82 -15.65 18.04 -15.68
CA ASP A 82 -15.37 18.92 -16.83
C ASP A 82 -14.75 20.27 -16.46
N GLY A 83 -14.36 20.46 -15.21
CA GLY A 83 -13.82 21.71 -14.68
C GLY A 83 -14.88 22.69 -14.17
N THR A 84 -16.19 22.37 -14.28
CA THR A 84 -17.28 23.18 -13.71
C THR A 84 -17.52 22.90 -12.22
N LYS A 85 -16.95 21.81 -11.70
CA LYS A 85 -17.02 21.40 -10.28
C LYS A 85 -15.64 21.00 -9.81
N ASP A 86 -15.32 21.38 -8.58
CA ASP A 86 -14.13 20.87 -7.88
C ASP A 86 -14.37 19.40 -7.51
N ALA A 87 -13.75 18.49 -8.26
CA ALA A 87 -13.87 17.07 -8.02
C ALA A 87 -12.48 16.39 -8.09
N THR A 88 -12.20 15.57 -7.11
CA THR A 88 -10.94 14.82 -6.97
C THR A 88 -11.14 13.34 -7.31
N GLY A 89 -10.10 12.67 -7.75
CA GLY A 89 -10.08 11.20 -7.86
C GLY A 89 -10.19 10.54 -6.49
N GLY A 90 -10.58 9.27 -6.47
CA GLY A 90 -10.63 8.48 -5.24
C GLY A 90 -9.23 8.22 -4.66
N SER A 91 -9.16 7.89 -3.38
CA SER A 91 -7.93 7.55 -2.65
C SER A 91 -7.83 6.06 -2.35
N ILE A 92 -6.60 5.56 -2.18
CA ILE A 92 -6.30 4.26 -1.56
C ILE A 92 -5.64 4.53 -0.22
N SER A 93 -6.18 3.96 0.87
CA SER A 93 -5.63 4.10 2.22
C SER A 93 -5.30 2.73 2.80
N MET A 94 -4.07 2.54 3.29
CA MET A 94 -3.60 1.34 3.99
C MET A 94 -3.10 1.75 5.37
N ILE A 95 -3.75 1.28 6.42
CA ILE A 95 -3.46 1.63 7.82
C ILE A 95 -3.43 0.35 8.64
N SER A 96 -2.38 0.18 9.46
CA SER A 96 -2.31 -0.92 10.43
C SER A 96 -3.22 -0.68 11.63
N GLY A 97 -3.51 -1.76 12.37
CA GLY A 97 -4.32 -1.67 13.59
C GLY A 97 -3.61 -0.90 14.71
N PHE A 98 -4.39 -0.21 15.52
CA PHE A 98 -3.93 0.50 16.73
C PHE A 98 -4.03 -0.39 17.96
N GLY A 99 -3.01 -0.40 18.82
CA GLY A 99 -3.02 -1.06 20.12
C GLY A 99 -3.21 -0.03 21.24
N THR A 100 -4.28 -0.16 22.03
CA THR A 100 -4.62 0.80 23.09
C THR A 100 -3.62 0.77 24.25
N GLU A 101 -3.16 -0.41 24.65
CA GLU A 101 -2.23 -0.64 25.76
C GLU A 101 -1.02 -1.50 25.36
N SER A 102 -0.81 -1.65 24.03
CA SER A 102 0.25 -2.50 23.48
C SER A 102 0.76 -1.94 22.16
N THR A 103 1.55 -2.72 21.44
CA THR A 103 2.10 -2.32 20.13
C THR A 103 1.03 -2.28 19.05
N SER A 104 1.13 -1.32 18.13
CA SER A 104 0.34 -1.28 16.91
C SER A 104 0.80 -2.34 15.89
N GLY A 105 -0.03 -2.62 14.90
CA GLY A 105 0.29 -3.55 13.82
C GLY A 105 1.37 -3.00 12.89
N THR A 106 1.92 -3.86 12.04
CA THR A 106 2.96 -3.55 11.05
C THR A 106 2.38 -3.52 9.63
N ILE A 107 2.90 -2.65 8.77
CA ILE A 107 2.69 -2.69 7.31
C ILE A 107 4.02 -3.10 6.67
N ILE A 108 4.01 -4.14 5.83
CA ILE A 108 5.18 -4.62 5.09
C ILE A 108 4.90 -4.53 3.59
N ILE A 109 5.73 -3.76 2.87
CA ILE A 109 5.69 -3.65 1.40
C ILE A 109 7.08 -4.02 0.88
N ARG A 110 7.18 -5.13 0.13
CA ARG A 110 8.45 -5.62 -0.41
C ARG A 110 8.26 -6.46 -1.66
N THR A 111 9.25 -6.51 -2.51
CA THR A 111 9.38 -7.53 -3.55
C THR A 111 10.07 -8.77 -2.98
N LEU A 112 9.76 -9.94 -3.52
CA LEU A 112 10.43 -11.19 -3.11
C LEU A 112 11.76 -11.37 -3.86
N ASN A 113 12.60 -12.27 -3.34
CA ASN A 113 13.84 -12.65 -3.97
C ASN A 113 13.57 -13.32 -5.34
N ALA A 114 14.40 -13.00 -6.32
CA ALA A 114 14.39 -13.73 -7.58
C ALA A 114 14.91 -15.15 -7.39
N GLY A 115 14.56 -16.04 -8.32
CA GLY A 115 15.15 -17.36 -8.44
C GLY A 115 16.59 -17.30 -8.96
N VAL A 116 17.18 -18.47 -9.22
CA VAL A 116 18.61 -18.65 -9.56
C VAL A 116 19.08 -17.84 -10.78
N LYS A 117 18.19 -17.50 -11.72
CA LYS A 117 18.53 -16.82 -12.99
C LYS A 117 17.72 -15.54 -13.24
N GLY A 118 17.06 -15.00 -12.25
CA GLY A 118 16.18 -13.85 -12.42
C GLY A 118 16.69 -12.59 -11.73
N VAL A 119 16.03 -11.48 -12.01
CA VAL A 119 16.19 -10.20 -11.30
C VAL A 119 14.99 -10.03 -10.36
N SER A 120 15.23 -9.57 -9.14
CA SER A 120 14.13 -9.26 -8.20
C SER A 120 13.24 -8.13 -8.74
N GLY A 121 11.98 -8.11 -8.29
CA GLY A 121 11.07 -7.04 -8.69
C GLY A 121 11.51 -5.66 -8.21
N GLU A 122 11.00 -4.63 -8.85
CA GLU A 122 11.18 -3.23 -8.50
C GLU A 122 10.07 -2.77 -7.54
N LEU A 123 10.39 -1.82 -6.66
CA LEU A 123 9.41 -1.11 -5.81
C LEU A 123 9.47 0.39 -6.14
N VAL A 124 8.39 0.95 -6.66
CA VAL A 124 8.31 2.35 -7.09
C VAL A 124 7.35 3.14 -6.20
N PHE A 125 7.84 4.25 -5.64
CA PHE A 125 7.02 5.27 -5.00
C PHE A 125 7.15 6.57 -5.79
N SER A 126 6.08 7.02 -6.43
CA SER A 126 6.08 8.27 -7.22
C SER A 126 4.75 8.99 -7.12
N THR A 127 4.77 10.30 -7.28
CA THR A 127 3.58 11.11 -7.50
C THR A 127 3.38 11.37 -8.99
N GLY A 128 2.14 11.66 -9.38
CA GLY A 128 1.81 11.97 -10.77
C GLY A 128 2.36 13.33 -11.23
N THR A 129 2.44 13.50 -12.55
CA THR A 129 2.76 14.77 -13.18
C THR A 129 1.52 15.67 -13.27
N THR A 130 1.73 16.98 -13.36
CA THR A 130 0.67 17.96 -13.58
C THR A 130 1.06 18.91 -14.70
N THR A 131 0.08 19.40 -15.45
CA THR A 131 0.27 20.45 -16.49
C THR A 131 0.05 21.85 -15.95
N CYS A 132 -0.83 22.00 -14.93
CA CYS A 132 -1.15 23.26 -14.27
C CYS A 132 -1.30 23.01 -12.77
N GLY A 133 -0.51 23.64 -11.95
CA GLY A 133 -0.52 23.47 -10.50
C GLY A 133 0.70 22.69 -9.98
N ALA A 134 0.70 22.35 -8.71
CA ALA A 134 1.79 21.61 -8.08
C ALA A 134 1.56 20.08 -8.19
N SER A 135 2.63 19.32 -8.37
CA SER A 135 2.59 17.86 -8.19
C SER A 135 2.44 17.50 -6.70
N GLY A 136 2.00 16.28 -6.41
CA GLY A 136 1.93 15.78 -5.05
C GLY A 136 3.32 15.61 -4.40
N SER A 137 3.33 15.42 -3.09
CA SER A 137 4.54 15.18 -2.29
C SER A 137 4.63 13.72 -1.84
N ILE A 138 5.86 13.21 -1.63
CA ILE A 138 6.13 11.98 -0.89
C ILE A 138 6.71 12.39 0.46
N SER A 139 6.09 11.92 1.56
CA SER A 139 6.57 12.16 2.92
C SER A 139 6.91 10.83 3.59
N ILE A 140 8.14 10.71 4.09
CA ILE A 140 8.64 9.54 4.82
C ILE A 140 9.15 10.03 6.16
N GLY A 141 8.58 9.57 7.25
CA GLY A 141 8.95 10.00 8.60
C GLY A 141 8.58 8.98 9.66
N THR A 142 9.25 9.05 10.80
CA THR A 142 8.89 8.32 12.02
C THR A 142 8.02 9.20 12.91
N GLY A 143 7.24 8.56 13.79
CA GLY A 143 6.42 9.27 14.76
C GLY A 143 7.25 9.94 15.88
N THR A 144 6.64 10.88 16.58
CA THR A 144 7.23 11.51 17.77
C THR A 144 6.98 10.66 19.01
N THR A 145 7.94 10.64 19.94
CA THR A 145 7.81 10.04 21.26
C THR A 145 7.71 11.14 22.30
N THR A 146 6.70 11.08 23.16
CA THR A 146 6.47 12.08 24.23
C THR A 146 6.82 11.57 25.62
N GLY A 147 7.23 10.30 25.76
CA GLY A 147 7.61 9.63 27.01
C GLY A 147 9.09 9.29 27.07
N LEU A 148 9.42 8.26 27.85
CA LEU A 148 10.80 7.79 28.08
C LEU A 148 11.37 6.92 26.93
N GLY A 149 10.61 6.67 25.86
CA GLY A 149 11.06 5.89 24.73
C GLY A 149 11.86 6.73 23.74
N GLU A 150 12.58 6.06 22.84
CA GLU A 150 13.26 6.67 21.69
C GLU A 150 12.34 6.76 20.49
N SER A 151 12.53 7.74 19.61
CA SER A 151 11.87 7.80 18.30
C SER A 151 12.46 6.74 17.36
N GLY A 152 11.68 6.30 16.38
CA GLY A 152 12.17 5.33 15.40
C GLY A 152 13.15 5.94 14.41
N ASP A 153 13.93 5.08 13.73
CA ASP A 153 14.91 5.44 12.72
C ASP A 153 14.36 5.33 11.29
N ILE A 154 14.95 6.08 10.36
CA ILE A 154 14.81 5.86 8.91
C ILE A 154 16.14 5.32 8.40
N HIS A 155 16.13 4.09 7.88
CA HIS A 155 17.30 3.42 7.32
C HIS A 155 17.19 3.30 5.80
N MET A 156 18.11 3.91 5.06
CA MET A 156 18.25 3.76 3.61
C MET A 156 19.63 3.19 3.28
N HIS A 157 19.68 2.02 2.64
CA HIS A 157 20.94 1.40 2.26
C HIS A 157 20.79 0.61 0.96
N VAL A 158 21.87 0.46 0.23
CA VAL A 158 21.99 -0.39 -0.94
C VAL A 158 22.63 -1.72 -0.53
N GLY A 159 22.08 -2.80 -1.04
CA GLY A 159 22.59 -4.15 -0.76
C GLY A 159 24.02 -4.36 -1.25
N LYS A 160 24.75 -5.26 -0.57
CA LYS A 160 26.12 -5.65 -0.94
C LYS A 160 26.12 -6.58 -2.16
N THR A 161 27.07 -6.40 -3.06
CA THR A 161 27.45 -7.38 -4.10
C THR A 161 28.82 -7.97 -3.80
N THR A 162 29.10 -9.17 -4.30
CA THR A 162 30.39 -9.87 -4.10
C THR A 162 31.25 -9.90 -5.35
N GLU A 163 30.68 -9.73 -6.56
CA GLU A 163 31.37 -9.95 -7.82
C GLU A 163 31.24 -8.81 -8.84
N ASN A 164 30.35 -7.84 -8.61
CA ASN A 164 30.09 -6.74 -9.53
C ASN A 164 30.09 -5.39 -8.81
N HIS A 165 29.83 -4.32 -9.55
CA HIS A 165 29.69 -2.97 -8.98
C HIS A 165 28.49 -2.91 -8.03
N GLY A 166 28.65 -2.20 -6.91
CA GLY A 166 27.54 -1.88 -5.99
C GLY A 166 26.52 -0.97 -6.66
N GLY A 167 25.28 -0.99 -6.15
CA GLY A 167 24.26 -0.01 -6.55
C GLY A 167 24.50 1.36 -5.90
N GLU A 168 23.76 2.35 -6.34
CA GLU A 168 23.92 3.75 -5.94
C GLU A 168 22.67 4.27 -5.18
N ILE A 169 22.87 5.28 -4.34
CA ILE A 169 21.80 6.13 -3.82
C ILE A 169 21.93 7.48 -4.52
N TRP A 170 20.92 7.85 -5.31
CA TRP A 170 20.86 9.12 -6.02
C TRP A 170 19.82 10.03 -5.36
N LEU A 171 20.24 11.23 -4.94
CA LEU A 171 19.38 12.24 -4.32
C LEU A 171 19.54 13.55 -5.07
N GLU A 172 18.49 14.00 -5.74
CA GLU A 172 18.52 15.22 -6.55
C GLU A 172 17.35 16.14 -6.22
N ALA A 173 17.60 17.43 -6.05
CA ALA A 173 16.55 18.41 -5.94
C ALA A 173 16.03 18.83 -7.33
N GLY A 174 14.75 19.23 -7.40
CA GLY A 174 14.12 19.58 -8.67
C GLY A 174 14.80 20.76 -9.39
N THR A 175 14.99 20.63 -10.69
CA THR A 175 15.49 21.69 -11.57
C THR A 175 14.36 22.58 -12.07
N THR A 176 14.68 23.79 -12.52
CA THR A 176 13.72 24.72 -13.10
C THR A 176 14.29 25.41 -14.34
N ILE A 177 13.40 25.96 -15.15
CA ILE A 177 13.77 26.81 -16.28
C ILE A 177 14.38 28.17 -15.83
N PRO A 178 15.07 28.91 -16.68
CA PRO A 178 15.69 30.21 -16.34
C PRO A 178 14.73 31.18 -15.62
N ASN A 179 15.27 31.94 -14.68
CA ASN A 179 14.60 32.98 -13.88
C ASN A 179 13.65 32.49 -12.76
N LYS A 180 13.76 31.23 -12.33
CA LYS A 180 13.11 30.68 -11.12
C LYS A 180 14.15 29.95 -10.26
N ASN A 181 13.89 29.82 -8.97
CA ASN A 181 14.79 29.09 -8.08
C ASN A 181 14.54 27.60 -8.18
N GLY A 182 15.59 26.79 -8.34
CA GLY A 182 15.56 25.34 -8.20
C GLY A 182 15.19 24.90 -6.80
N GLY A 183 14.91 23.60 -6.63
CA GLY A 183 14.65 23.00 -5.32
C GLY A 183 15.89 23.02 -4.43
N ILE A 184 15.68 22.95 -3.11
CA ILE A 184 16.74 22.90 -2.10
C ILE A 184 16.88 21.48 -1.58
N PHE A 185 18.10 20.99 -1.49
CA PHE A 185 18.46 19.78 -0.76
C PHE A 185 19.01 20.18 0.61
N ASN A 186 18.29 19.87 1.71
CA ASN A 186 18.68 20.24 3.07
C ASN A 186 18.89 18.96 3.92
N ILE A 187 20.05 18.86 4.57
CA ILE A 187 20.36 17.83 5.55
C ILE A 187 20.66 18.54 6.87
N GLN A 188 19.93 18.22 7.92
CA GLN A 188 20.10 18.82 9.23
C GLN A 188 20.26 17.75 10.30
N ALA A 189 21.27 17.88 11.13
CA ALA A 189 21.44 17.06 12.33
C ALA A 189 20.44 17.49 13.42
N GLY A 190 20.01 16.53 14.24
CA GLY A 190 19.22 16.82 15.44
C GLY A 190 20.01 17.64 16.43
N SER A 191 19.32 18.49 17.20
CA SER A 191 19.91 19.28 18.29
C SER A 191 19.29 18.89 19.63
N SER A 192 20.09 18.88 20.70
CA SER A 192 19.59 18.79 22.06
C SER A 192 19.27 20.19 22.59
N THR A 193 18.06 20.36 23.14
CA THR A 193 17.65 21.61 23.82
C THR A 193 17.80 21.53 25.34
N GLY A 194 18.31 20.39 25.89
CA GLY A 194 18.55 20.20 27.32
C GLY A 194 19.95 20.71 27.74
N THR A 195 20.02 21.50 28.81
CA THR A 195 21.27 21.75 29.51
C THR A 195 21.68 20.46 30.21
N SER A 196 22.81 19.85 29.82
CA SER A 196 23.48 18.83 30.64
C SER A 196 23.89 19.47 31.94
N SER A 197 23.24 19.10 33.02
CA SER A 197 23.68 19.36 34.39
C SER A 197 24.68 18.31 34.82
#